data_86884ca27fd241254352fc8926b8e74c
#
_entry.id   86884ca27fd241254352fc8926b8e74c
#
_cell.length_a   1.000
_cell.length_b   1.000
_cell.length_c   1.000
_cell.angle_alpha   90.00
_cell.angle_beta   90.00
_cell.angle_gamma   90.00
#
_symmetry.space_group_name_H-M   'P 1'
#
loop_
_entity.id
_entity.type
_entity.pdbx_description
1 polymer ?
#
loop_
_entity_poly.entity_id
_entity_poly.type
_entity_poly.pdbx_seq_one_letter_code
_entity_poly.pdbx_strand_id
1 'polypeptide(L)'
;MQNNTPVQTELCRRAFLGHGANVLGGAALASLLSSGDLRGADAVPARPGLLQPLHFPPRAKQVIFLYMAGGPSHLETFDYKPKLAELGGKPMPASITKGQPIAQLQNKALKCMAPQYPFKRFGKSGQQISTAFKHLPELADELCIIRSLKTKAINHDPAHTFMNTGTTISGRPA
;
A
#
# COMPACT_ATOMS: atom_id res chain seq x y z
N MET A 1 -53.77 -33.40 -26.22
CA MET A 1 -52.30 -33.28 -26.34
C MET A 1 -51.99 -32.47 -27.59
N GLN A 2 -51.68 -31.19 -27.45
CA GLN A 2 -51.35 -30.36 -28.62
C GLN A 2 -49.85 -30.59 -28.92
N ASN A 3 -49.58 -31.16 -30.09
CA ASN A 3 -48.26 -31.32 -30.64
C ASN A 3 -47.73 -29.94 -31.03
N ASN A 4 -46.89 -29.37 -30.20
CA ASN A 4 -46.13 -28.19 -30.56
C ASN A 4 -45.17 -28.54 -31.69
N THR A 5 -45.42 -28.01 -32.88
CA THR A 5 -44.54 -28.15 -34.03
C THR A 5 -43.17 -27.50 -33.73
N PRO A 6 -42.08 -28.06 -34.31
CA PRO A 6 -40.72 -27.51 -34.05
C PRO A 6 -40.58 -26.03 -34.41
N VAL A 7 -41.38 -25.52 -35.35
CA VAL A 7 -41.42 -24.11 -35.74
C VAL A 7 -41.92 -23.18 -34.63
N GLN A 8 -42.92 -23.59 -33.86
CA GLN A 8 -43.42 -22.81 -32.72
C GLN A 8 -42.41 -22.74 -31.59
N THR A 9 -41.64 -23.81 -31.37
CA THR A 9 -40.58 -23.82 -30.34
C THR A 9 -39.40 -22.92 -30.71
N GLU A 10 -39.03 -22.84 -31.99
CA GLU A 10 -37.99 -21.93 -32.45
C GLU A 10 -38.41 -20.45 -32.39
N LEU A 11 -39.66 -20.16 -32.75
CA LEU A 11 -40.18 -18.79 -32.63
C LEU A 11 -40.21 -18.32 -31.18
N CYS A 12 -40.61 -19.18 -30.25
CA CYS A 12 -40.59 -18.86 -28.82
C CYS A 12 -39.16 -18.62 -28.31
N ARG A 13 -38.18 -19.40 -28.73
CA ARG A 13 -36.76 -19.20 -28.34
C ARG A 13 -36.20 -17.89 -28.87
N ARG A 14 -36.45 -17.56 -30.14
CA ARG A 14 -35.98 -16.28 -30.72
C ARG A 14 -36.67 -15.10 -30.09
N ALA A 15 -37.97 -15.17 -29.83
CA ALA A 15 -38.68 -14.12 -29.08
C ALA A 15 -38.18 -13.98 -27.67
N PHE A 16 -37.91 -15.08 -26.97
CA PHE A 16 -37.35 -15.04 -25.60
C PHE A 16 -35.97 -14.41 -25.58
N LEU A 17 -35.08 -14.80 -26.48
CA LEU A 17 -33.73 -14.23 -26.55
C LEU A 17 -33.77 -12.76 -26.98
N GLY A 18 -34.62 -12.37 -27.89
CA GLY A 18 -34.78 -10.98 -28.33
C GLY A 18 -35.34 -10.08 -27.21
N HIS A 19 -36.35 -10.54 -26.48
CA HIS A 19 -36.91 -9.81 -25.35
C HIS A 19 -35.93 -9.77 -24.17
N GLY A 20 -35.25 -10.88 -23.89
CA GLY A 20 -34.23 -10.94 -22.84
C GLY A 20 -33.06 -9.98 -23.08
N ALA A 21 -32.56 -9.92 -24.33
CA ALA A 21 -31.49 -8.99 -24.70
C ALA A 21 -31.94 -7.53 -24.60
N ASN A 22 -33.18 -7.20 -24.99
CA ASN A 22 -33.70 -5.84 -24.86
C ASN A 22 -33.93 -5.44 -23.40
N VAL A 23 -34.40 -6.33 -22.54
CA VAL A 23 -34.58 -6.06 -21.11
C VAL A 23 -33.26 -5.88 -20.40
N LEU A 24 -32.28 -6.75 -20.66
CA LEU A 24 -30.94 -6.64 -20.07
C LEU A 24 -30.19 -5.42 -20.59
N GLY A 25 -30.27 -5.16 -21.90
CA GLY A 25 -29.70 -3.96 -22.52
C GLY A 25 -30.35 -2.68 -22.01
N GLY A 26 -31.67 -2.67 -21.86
CA GLY A 26 -32.41 -1.56 -21.28
C GLY A 26 -32.09 -1.33 -19.81
N ALA A 27 -31.95 -2.37 -19.00
CA ALA A 27 -31.55 -2.27 -17.60
C ALA A 27 -30.12 -1.78 -17.46
N ALA A 28 -29.20 -2.25 -18.31
CA ALA A 28 -27.82 -1.77 -18.33
C ALA A 28 -27.74 -0.29 -18.76
N LEU A 29 -28.50 0.08 -19.77
CA LEU A 29 -28.56 1.48 -20.22
C LEU A 29 -29.22 2.38 -19.18
N ALA A 30 -30.30 1.94 -18.54
CA ALA A 30 -30.95 2.65 -17.45
C ALA A 30 -30.02 2.79 -16.25
N SER A 31 -29.25 1.76 -15.92
CA SER A 31 -28.22 1.81 -14.89
C SER A 31 -27.11 2.82 -15.21
N LEU A 32 -26.68 2.90 -16.46
CA LEU A 32 -25.71 3.88 -16.93
C LEU A 32 -26.27 5.31 -16.96
N LEU A 33 -27.56 5.46 -17.29
CA LEU A 33 -28.22 6.77 -17.32
C LEU A 33 -28.71 7.22 -15.93
N SER A 34 -29.05 6.29 -15.03
CA SER A 34 -29.46 6.57 -13.65
C SER A 34 -28.30 6.74 -12.70
N SER A 35 -27.10 6.34 -13.06
CA SER A 35 -25.88 6.84 -12.45
C SER A 35 -25.78 8.33 -12.77
N GLY A 36 -26.65 9.08 -12.10
CA GLY A 36 -27.06 10.47 -12.38
C GLY A 36 -26.01 11.54 -12.22
N ASP A 37 -24.80 11.27 -12.67
CA ASP A 37 -23.73 12.24 -12.73
C ASP A 37 -23.19 12.43 -14.15
N LEU A 38 -24.11 12.74 -15.07
CA LEU A 38 -23.78 13.58 -16.21
C LEU A 38 -23.63 15.07 -15.78
N ARG A 39 -23.34 15.30 -14.50
CA ARG A 39 -22.85 16.60 -14.05
C ARG A 39 -21.39 16.66 -14.45
N GLY A 40 -21.11 17.57 -15.38
CA GLY A 40 -19.76 17.80 -15.87
C GLY A 40 -18.73 18.00 -14.77
N ALA A 41 -17.57 17.51 -15.05
CA ALA A 41 -16.20 17.85 -14.58
C ALA A 41 -15.89 18.13 -13.09
N ASP A 42 -16.85 18.27 -12.17
CA ASP A 42 -16.58 18.65 -10.78
C ASP A 42 -16.86 17.56 -9.74
N ALA A 43 -17.51 16.47 -10.09
CA ALA A 43 -17.66 15.32 -9.20
C ALA A 43 -16.54 14.32 -9.47
N VAL A 44 -15.51 14.36 -8.67
CA VAL A 44 -14.54 13.26 -8.62
C VAL A 44 -15.32 11.96 -8.37
N PRO A 45 -15.35 11.00 -9.32
CA PRO A 45 -16.12 9.77 -9.12
C PRO A 45 -15.65 9.10 -7.82
N ALA A 46 -16.61 8.69 -6.99
CA ALA A 46 -16.34 7.96 -5.77
C ALA A 46 -15.54 6.70 -6.13
N ARG A 47 -14.23 6.76 -5.94
CA ARG A 47 -13.35 5.60 -6.20
C ARG A 47 -13.52 4.62 -5.06
N PRO A 48 -13.88 3.36 -5.34
CA PRO A 48 -13.93 2.33 -4.30
C PRO A 48 -12.58 2.28 -3.57
N GLY A 49 -12.60 2.39 -2.24
CA GLY A 49 -11.38 2.38 -1.41
C GLY A 49 -10.92 3.74 -0.91
N LEU A 50 -11.49 4.84 -1.37
CA LEU A 50 -11.23 6.15 -0.76
C LEU A 50 -12.12 6.36 0.47
N LEU A 51 -11.52 6.84 1.55
CA LEU A 51 -12.25 7.30 2.73
C LEU A 51 -13.10 8.52 2.36
N GLN A 52 -14.43 8.39 2.44
CA GLN A 52 -15.36 9.49 2.25
C GLN A 52 -16.34 9.51 3.42
N PRO A 53 -16.49 10.64 4.12
CA PRO A 53 -15.74 11.90 3.93
C PRO A 53 -14.28 11.78 4.37
N LEU A 54 -13.41 12.59 3.78
CA LEU A 54 -12.03 12.72 4.23
C LEU A 54 -11.98 13.25 5.67
N HIS A 55 -11.12 12.69 6.51
CA HIS A 55 -10.95 13.16 7.89
C HIS A 55 -10.44 14.61 7.96
N PHE A 56 -9.65 15.02 6.98
CA PHE A 56 -9.13 16.39 6.86
C PHE A 56 -9.21 16.85 5.40
N PRO A 57 -9.50 18.13 5.14
CA PRO A 57 -9.47 18.67 3.80
C PRO A 57 -8.05 18.58 3.21
N PRO A 58 -7.88 18.12 1.97
CA PRO A 58 -6.57 18.03 1.35
C PRO A 58 -6.01 19.41 1.08
N ARG A 59 -4.75 19.65 1.44
CA ARG A 59 -4.02 20.89 1.15
C ARG A 59 -3.08 20.72 -0.04
N ALA A 60 -2.56 19.51 -0.25
CA ALA A 60 -1.66 19.23 -1.36
C ALA A 60 -2.44 19.14 -2.67
N LYS A 61 -1.97 19.87 -3.67
CA LYS A 61 -2.51 19.83 -5.04
C LYS A 61 -1.87 18.74 -5.89
N GLN A 62 -0.62 18.38 -5.57
CA GLN A 62 0.17 17.38 -6.26
C GLN A 62 0.95 16.56 -5.25
N VAL A 63 1.14 15.28 -5.53
CA VAL A 63 1.92 14.36 -4.72
C VAL A 63 2.93 13.66 -5.60
N ILE A 64 4.20 13.68 -5.19
CA ILE A 64 5.27 12.90 -5.81
C ILE A 64 5.59 11.76 -4.86
N PHE A 65 5.37 10.52 -5.29
CA PHE A 65 5.65 9.32 -4.51
C PHE A 65 6.99 8.73 -4.93
N LEU A 66 8.04 8.96 -4.13
CA LEU A 66 9.37 8.40 -4.33
C LEU A 66 9.49 7.13 -3.50
N TYR A 67 9.41 5.99 -4.15
CA TYR A 67 9.41 4.70 -3.49
C TYR A 67 10.68 3.90 -3.82
N MET A 68 11.37 3.45 -2.77
CA MET A 68 12.54 2.56 -2.88
C MET A 68 12.15 1.16 -2.40
N ALA A 69 11.82 0.28 -3.34
CA ALA A 69 11.48 -1.11 -3.04
C ALA A 69 12.64 -1.83 -2.33
N GLY A 70 12.34 -2.54 -1.24
CA GLY A 70 13.36 -3.17 -0.42
C GLY A 70 14.14 -2.21 0.50
N GLY A 71 14.11 -0.93 0.19
CA GLY A 71 14.58 0.20 0.99
C GLY A 71 15.99 0.13 1.59
N PRO A 72 16.57 1.25 1.94
CA PRO A 72 17.76 1.30 2.79
C PRO A 72 17.39 0.91 4.23
N SER A 73 18.37 0.44 4.99
CA SER A 73 18.20 0.17 6.42
C SER A 73 17.75 1.42 7.19
N HIS A 74 16.60 1.38 7.84
CA HIS A 74 16.12 2.48 8.68
C HIS A 74 17.09 2.77 9.83
N LEU A 75 17.81 1.74 10.32
CA LEU A 75 18.81 1.86 11.39
C LEU A 75 20.07 2.61 10.94
N GLU A 76 20.32 2.71 9.65
CA GLU A 76 21.43 3.45 9.05
C GLU A 76 21.01 4.83 8.51
N THR A 77 19.71 5.16 8.56
CA THR A 77 19.20 6.38 7.94
C THR A 77 18.51 7.33 8.90
N PHE A 78 17.38 6.93 9.50
CA PHE A 78 16.51 7.81 10.27
C PHE A 78 16.20 7.34 11.69
N ASP A 79 16.48 6.08 12.02
CA ASP A 79 16.09 5.49 13.30
C ASP A 79 17.32 5.14 14.14
N TYR A 80 17.92 6.16 14.75
CA TYR A 80 19.10 6.02 15.61
C TYR A 80 18.81 5.14 16.83
N LYS A 81 19.61 4.09 16.99
CA LYS A 81 19.56 3.17 18.14
C LYS A 81 20.92 3.17 18.86
N PRO A 82 21.13 3.98 19.88
CA PRO A 82 22.42 4.03 20.61
C PRO A 82 22.81 2.66 21.17
N LYS A 83 21.85 1.89 21.64
CA LYS A 83 22.07 0.53 22.15
C LYS A 83 22.69 -0.41 21.11
N LEU A 84 22.40 -0.19 19.82
CA LEU A 84 22.99 -0.99 18.76
C LEU A 84 24.49 -0.76 18.62
N ALA A 85 24.97 0.46 18.87
CA ALA A 85 26.39 0.77 18.90
C ALA A 85 27.10 0.01 20.04
N GLU A 86 26.50 -0.07 21.23
CA GLU A 86 27.04 -0.81 22.37
C GLU A 86 27.08 -2.33 22.15
N LEU A 87 26.15 -2.85 21.36
CA LEU A 87 26.01 -4.27 21.05
C LEU A 87 26.82 -4.70 19.81
N GLY A 88 27.47 -3.77 19.11
CA GLY A 88 28.25 -4.06 17.92
C GLY A 88 29.20 -5.25 18.09
N GLY A 89 29.15 -6.22 17.19
CA GLY A 89 29.94 -7.45 17.22
C GLY A 89 29.48 -8.50 18.25
N LYS A 90 28.60 -8.16 19.19
CA LYS A 90 28.06 -9.08 20.20
C LYS A 90 26.93 -9.95 19.61
N PRO A 91 26.66 -11.12 20.20
CA PRO A 91 25.51 -11.93 19.81
C PRO A 91 24.20 -11.14 19.93
N MET A 92 23.29 -11.35 18.97
CA MET A 92 21.98 -10.73 18.99
C MET A 92 21.18 -11.22 20.21
N PRO A 93 20.54 -10.34 20.99
CA PRO A 93 19.76 -10.72 22.16
C PRO A 93 18.64 -11.68 21.83
N ALA A 94 18.44 -12.72 22.65
CA ALA A 94 17.38 -13.70 22.46
C ALA A 94 15.97 -13.08 22.47
N SER A 95 15.79 -11.94 23.16
CA SER A 95 14.53 -11.20 23.16
C SER A 95 14.12 -10.66 21.78
N ILE A 96 15.07 -10.53 20.86
CA ILE A 96 14.82 -10.07 19.50
C ILE A 96 14.67 -11.26 18.53
N THR A 97 15.37 -12.37 18.79
CA THR A 97 15.42 -13.52 17.87
C THR A 97 14.41 -14.61 18.21
N LYS A 98 14.08 -14.80 19.49
CA LYS A 98 13.21 -15.88 19.95
C LYS A 98 11.77 -15.66 19.46
N GLY A 99 11.26 -16.64 18.68
CA GLY A 99 9.89 -16.60 18.16
C GLY A 99 9.67 -15.63 17.00
N GLN A 100 10.73 -14.98 16.50
CA GLN A 100 10.65 -14.13 15.32
C GLN A 100 11.00 -14.94 14.07
N PRO A 101 10.23 -14.80 12.99
CA PRO A 101 10.61 -15.36 11.71
C PRO A 101 11.82 -14.58 11.18
N ILE A 102 12.94 -15.28 11.02
CA ILE A 102 14.18 -14.70 10.48
C ILE A 102 14.41 -15.31 9.10
N ALA A 103 14.15 -14.55 8.04
CA ALA A 103 14.28 -15.05 6.68
C ALA A 103 15.70 -15.60 6.43
N GLN A 104 15.79 -16.86 5.97
CA GLN A 104 17.02 -17.55 5.57
C GLN A 104 18.18 -17.56 6.60
N LEU A 105 17.94 -17.05 7.80
CA LEU A 105 18.97 -16.94 8.85
C LEU A 105 18.71 -17.87 10.04
N GLN A 106 17.71 -18.78 9.92
CA GLN A 106 17.44 -19.78 10.93
C GLN A 106 18.69 -20.64 11.14
N ASN A 107 19.00 -20.92 12.42
CA ASN A 107 20.16 -21.72 12.84
C ASN A 107 21.54 -21.06 12.62
N LYS A 108 21.61 -19.77 12.31
CA LYS A 108 22.87 -19.02 12.27
C LYS A 108 23.09 -18.23 13.55
N ALA A 109 24.34 -18.19 14.02
CA ALA A 109 24.72 -17.28 15.10
C ALA A 109 24.69 -15.84 14.61
N LEU A 110 23.64 -15.10 14.98
CA LEU A 110 23.46 -13.71 14.57
C LEU A 110 24.24 -12.79 15.50
N LYS A 111 24.94 -11.81 14.92
CA LYS A 111 25.63 -10.73 15.63
C LYS A 111 24.99 -9.40 15.30
N CYS A 112 25.02 -8.49 16.27
CA CYS A 112 24.61 -7.11 16.06
C CYS A 112 25.67 -6.39 15.22
N MET A 113 25.23 -5.60 14.27
CA MET A 113 26.06 -4.67 13.50
C MET A 113 25.88 -3.27 14.08
N ALA A 114 26.96 -2.64 14.51
CA ALA A 114 26.93 -1.25 14.93
C ALA A 114 26.58 -0.33 13.74
N PRO A 115 26.00 0.85 13.97
CA PRO A 115 25.77 1.83 12.92
C PRO A 115 27.08 2.18 12.20
N GLN A 116 27.04 2.18 10.88
CA GLN A 116 28.23 2.45 10.05
C GLN A 116 28.49 3.95 9.90
N TYR A 117 27.45 4.76 10.07
CA TYR A 117 27.52 6.21 9.97
C TYR A 117 27.02 6.86 11.26
N PRO A 118 27.67 7.94 11.70
CA PRO A 118 27.20 8.70 12.86
C PRO A 118 25.87 9.39 12.57
N PHE A 119 25.08 9.56 13.63
CA PHE A 119 23.85 10.34 13.60
C PHE A 119 24.10 11.71 14.24
N LYS A 120 23.50 12.74 13.67
CA LYS A 120 23.52 14.09 14.19
C LYS A 120 22.11 14.65 14.30
N ARG A 121 21.93 15.69 15.08
CA ARG A 121 20.70 16.46 15.15
C ARG A 121 20.76 17.59 14.13
N PHE A 122 19.69 17.75 13.36
CA PHE A 122 19.59 18.74 12.31
C PHE A 122 18.30 19.55 12.45
N GLY A 123 18.35 20.77 11.91
CA GLY A 123 17.25 21.72 11.93
C GLY A 123 16.90 22.23 13.34
N LYS A 124 15.93 23.11 13.41
CA LYS A 124 15.33 23.60 14.66
C LYS A 124 14.53 22.49 15.37
N SER A 125 13.95 21.59 14.58
CA SER A 125 13.23 20.41 15.08
C SER A 125 14.13 19.41 15.80
N GLY A 126 15.44 19.47 15.59
CA GLY A 126 16.42 18.58 16.23
C GLY A 126 16.30 17.12 15.77
N GLN A 127 15.81 16.86 14.58
CA GLN A 127 15.65 15.50 14.04
C GLN A 127 16.99 14.81 13.91
N GLN A 128 17.05 13.55 14.36
CA GLN A 128 18.25 12.72 14.22
C GLN A 128 18.25 12.06 12.83
N ILE A 129 19.25 12.39 12.04
CA ILE A 129 19.44 11.87 10.68
C ILE A 129 20.89 11.40 10.56
N SER A 130 21.09 10.31 9.83
CA SER A 130 22.41 9.78 9.54
C SER A 130 23.23 10.73 8.66
N THR A 131 24.53 10.81 8.92
CA THR A 131 25.46 11.57 8.07
C THR A 131 25.75 10.91 6.72
N ALA A 132 25.20 9.72 6.46
CA ALA A 132 25.20 9.12 5.15
C ALA A 132 24.47 9.99 4.11
N PHE A 133 23.48 10.75 4.54
CA PHE A 133 22.79 11.72 3.69
C PHE A 133 23.54 13.05 3.63
N LYS A 134 23.86 13.50 2.42
CA LYS A 134 24.58 14.77 2.21
C LYS A 134 23.65 15.99 2.22
N HIS A 135 22.48 15.89 1.59
CA HIS A 135 21.57 17.04 1.35
C HIS A 135 20.26 16.95 2.14
N LEU A 136 19.80 15.75 2.44
CA LEU A 136 18.54 15.58 3.16
C LEU A 136 18.49 16.26 4.54
N PRO A 137 19.58 16.33 5.31
CA PRO A 137 19.62 17.03 6.57
C PRO A 137 19.31 18.53 6.51
N GLU A 138 19.53 19.17 5.35
CA GLU A 138 19.20 20.58 5.12
C GLU A 138 17.69 20.83 5.15
N LEU A 139 16.90 19.80 4.86
CA LEU A 139 15.44 19.81 4.86
C LEU A 139 14.82 19.28 6.16
N ALA A 140 15.61 19.12 7.23
CA ALA A 140 15.17 18.45 8.45
C ALA A 140 13.88 19.05 9.04
N ASP A 141 13.70 20.36 8.97
CA ASP A 141 12.51 21.04 9.50
C ASP A 141 11.27 20.89 8.62
N GLU A 142 11.43 20.47 7.38
CA GLU A 142 10.35 20.24 6.42
C GLU A 142 9.94 18.76 6.34
N LEU A 143 10.73 17.87 6.98
CA LEU A 143 10.50 16.43 6.95
C LEU A 143 9.62 15.96 8.11
N CYS A 144 8.64 15.12 7.80
CA CYS A 144 7.93 14.31 8.79
C CYS A 144 8.44 12.86 8.72
N ILE A 145 9.23 12.45 9.72
CA ILE A 145 9.82 11.10 9.77
C ILE A 145 8.98 10.19 10.65
N ILE A 146 8.29 9.22 10.03
CA ILE A 146 7.43 8.25 10.72
C ILE A 146 8.22 6.96 10.96
N ARG A 147 8.68 6.72 12.19
CA ARG A 147 9.49 5.56 12.59
C ARG A 147 8.68 4.37 13.09
N SER A 148 7.38 4.54 13.28
CA SER A 148 6.49 3.53 13.87
C SER A 148 5.84 2.60 12.86
N LEU A 149 6.08 2.78 11.56
CA LEU A 149 5.53 1.91 10.52
C LEU A 149 6.10 0.50 10.63
N LYS A 150 5.23 -0.50 10.64
CA LYS A 150 5.61 -1.91 10.82
C LYS A 150 4.76 -2.82 9.95
N THR A 151 5.38 -3.85 9.40
CA THR A 151 4.72 -4.96 8.73
C THR A 151 5.13 -6.29 9.38
N LYS A 152 4.27 -7.31 9.27
CA LYS A 152 4.60 -8.69 9.67
C LYS A 152 5.29 -9.46 8.54
N ALA A 153 5.39 -8.89 7.35
CA ALA A 153 6.03 -9.52 6.22
C ALA A 153 7.56 -9.62 6.44
N ILE A 154 8.13 -10.77 6.11
CA ILE A 154 9.56 -11.07 6.29
C ILE A 154 10.37 -10.64 5.06
N ASN A 155 9.78 -10.80 3.87
CA ASN A 155 10.42 -10.52 2.58
C ASN A 155 9.98 -9.18 2.03
N HIS A 156 10.80 -8.62 1.14
CA HIS A 156 10.56 -7.30 0.55
C HIS A 156 9.24 -7.22 -0.23
N ASP A 157 8.93 -8.20 -1.09
CA ASP A 157 7.74 -8.16 -1.94
C ASP A 157 6.41 -8.10 -1.15
N PRO A 158 6.13 -9.01 -0.21
CA PRO A 158 4.92 -8.89 0.60
C PRO A 158 4.96 -7.68 1.55
N ALA A 159 6.15 -7.23 1.97
CA ALA A 159 6.27 -6.05 2.82
C ALA A 159 5.89 -4.77 2.05
N HIS A 160 6.41 -4.58 0.85
CA HIS A 160 6.06 -3.39 0.05
C HIS A 160 4.59 -3.42 -0.40
N THR A 161 4.06 -4.60 -0.74
CA THR A 161 2.64 -4.75 -1.05
C THR A 161 1.79 -4.31 0.12
N PHE A 162 2.12 -4.74 1.35
CA PHE A 162 1.43 -4.33 2.56
C PHE A 162 1.51 -2.83 2.80
N MET A 163 2.68 -2.24 2.66
CA MET A 163 2.88 -0.80 2.90
C MET A 163 2.11 0.09 1.92
N ASN A 164 1.85 -0.40 0.71
CA ASN A 164 1.11 0.36 -0.29
C ASN A 164 -0.40 0.08 -0.30
N THR A 165 -0.83 -1.11 0.11
CA THR A 165 -2.22 -1.56 -0.06
C THR A 165 -2.91 -1.97 1.25
N GLY A 166 -2.16 -2.03 2.37
CA GLY A 166 -2.66 -2.54 3.65
C GLY A 166 -2.83 -4.07 3.71
N THR A 167 -2.43 -4.80 2.68
CA THR A 167 -2.49 -6.26 2.60
C THR A 167 -1.24 -6.84 1.95
N THR A 168 -0.88 -8.08 2.29
CA THR A 168 0.23 -8.81 1.64
C THR A 168 -0.18 -9.50 0.34
N ILE A 169 -1.47 -9.41 -0.04
CA ILE A 169 -2.01 -10.06 -1.23
C ILE A 169 -1.82 -9.13 -2.43
N SER A 170 -1.09 -9.61 -3.44
CA SER A 170 -0.86 -8.88 -4.69
C SER A 170 -2.16 -8.64 -5.48
N GLY A 171 -2.16 -7.61 -6.34
CA GLY A 171 -3.27 -7.31 -7.23
C GLY A 171 -4.41 -6.49 -6.61
N ARG A 172 -4.28 -6.04 -5.39
CA ARG A 172 -5.21 -5.08 -4.79
C ARG A 172 -4.79 -3.63 -5.11
N PRO A 173 -5.76 -2.73 -5.30
CA PRO A 173 -5.44 -1.31 -5.51
C PRO A 173 -4.73 -0.71 -4.29
N ALA A 174 -3.85 0.23 -4.54
CA ALA A 174 -3.14 1.01 -3.53
C ALA A 174 -3.97 2.20 -3.08
#